data_10036b4b98600bad8a91d52f2606d9ed
#
_entry.id   10036b4b98600bad8a91d52f2606d9ed
#
_cell.length_a   1.000
_cell.length_b   1.000
_cell.length_c   1.000
_cell.angle_alpha   90.00
_cell.angle_beta   90.00
_cell.angle_gamma   90.00
#
_symmetry.space_group_name_H-M   'P 1'
#
loop_
_entity.id
_entity.type
_entity.pdbx_description
1 polymer ?
#
loop_
_entity_poly.entity_id
_entity_poly.type
_entity_poly.pdbx_seq_one_letter_code
_entity_poly.pdbx_strand_id
1 'polypeptide(L)'
;MLKKLILISVFVISFNLPAKANFLDPIQLEAVNAVDQYLNNIEHLEGNFLQINPDDTISNGKFYIRRPGKFRFDYSEPESLVVVSDGVWLGVIDNDLETLDRYPIRSTPYYTIFKNNVNLLEDARILGIEFYDQFLILSIEGLSEEEIGEITLHFHVRDEVNESYTNLELYEWYITDAQGFETNVKLSDVEHGIVAEHAKFVVKNK
;
A
#
# COMPACT_ATOMS: atom_id res chain seq x y z
N MET A 1 24.18 -26.77 66.65
CA MET A 1 24.88 -26.66 65.37
C MET A 1 23.98 -25.91 64.38
N LEU A 2 24.27 -24.64 64.16
CA LEU A 2 23.47 -23.74 63.35
C LEU A 2 24.02 -23.75 61.90
N LYS A 3 23.27 -24.33 60.93
CA LYS A 3 23.66 -24.32 59.49
C LYS A 3 23.36 -22.94 58.92
N LYS A 4 24.36 -22.19 58.56
CA LYS A 4 24.25 -20.93 57.79
C LYS A 4 23.86 -21.26 56.36
N LEU A 5 22.67 -20.83 55.95
CA LEU A 5 22.22 -20.85 54.53
C LEU A 5 22.83 -19.62 53.84
N ILE A 6 23.74 -19.84 52.89
CA ILE A 6 24.27 -18.80 52.02
C ILE A 6 23.34 -18.64 50.86
N LEU A 7 22.63 -17.52 50.80
CA LEU A 7 21.78 -17.12 49.67
C LEU A 7 22.66 -16.49 48.58
N ILE A 8 22.95 -17.20 47.49
CA ILE A 8 23.63 -16.65 46.33
C ILE A 8 22.60 -15.92 45.46
N SER A 9 22.62 -14.61 45.51
CA SER A 9 21.84 -13.73 44.61
C SER A 9 22.48 -13.74 43.25
N VAL A 10 21.87 -14.40 42.27
CA VAL A 10 22.27 -14.32 40.86
C VAL A 10 21.70 -13.02 40.27
N PHE A 11 22.58 -12.06 40.05
CA PHE A 11 22.25 -10.80 39.40
C PHE A 11 22.20 -11.05 37.88
N VAL A 12 21.00 -11.20 37.30
CA VAL A 12 20.80 -11.32 35.85
C VAL A 12 20.96 -9.91 35.25
N ILE A 13 22.11 -9.65 34.64
CA ILE A 13 22.33 -8.44 33.86
C ILE A 13 21.61 -8.65 32.51
N SER A 14 20.43 -8.05 32.35
CA SER A 14 19.73 -7.98 31.05
C SER A 14 20.53 -7.02 30.17
N PHE A 15 21.27 -7.57 29.22
CA PHE A 15 21.84 -6.78 28.12
C PHE A 15 20.68 -6.38 27.19
N ASN A 16 20.20 -5.14 27.31
CA ASN A 16 19.40 -4.52 26.28
C ASN A 16 20.35 -4.21 25.11
N LEU A 17 20.37 -5.07 24.10
CA LEU A 17 20.98 -4.74 22.82
C LEU A 17 20.14 -3.62 22.20
N PRO A 18 20.73 -2.48 21.81
CA PRO A 18 19.99 -1.47 21.08
C PRO A 18 19.43 -2.11 19.81
N ALA A 19 18.13 -1.96 19.57
CA ALA A 19 17.53 -2.30 18.29
C ALA A 19 18.34 -1.57 17.22
N LYS A 20 18.91 -2.31 16.26
CA LYS A 20 19.55 -1.69 15.09
C LYS A 20 18.47 -0.85 14.41
N ALA A 21 18.61 0.47 14.44
CA ALA A 21 17.88 1.31 13.52
C ALA A 21 18.29 0.85 12.11
N ASN A 22 17.36 0.32 11.34
CA ASN A 22 17.60 -0.03 9.94
C ASN A 22 17.78 1.29 9.18
N PHE A 23 19.02 1.74 9.08
CA PHE A 23 19.35 2.84 8.17
C PHE A 23 19.32 2.28 6.76
N LEU A 24 18.50 2.88 5.89
CA LEU A 24 18.52 2.59 4.47
C LEU A 24 19.91 2.90 3.92
N ASP A 25 20.43 2.02 3.08
CA ASP A 25 21.64 2.32 2.33
C ASP A 25 21.36 3.35 1.22
N PRO A 26 22.37 3.93 0.57
CA PRO A 26 22.16 4.96 -0.45
C PRO A 26 21.30 4.50 -1.63
N ILE A 27 21.38 3.22 -2.04
CA ILE A 27 20.58 2.66 -3.14
C ILE A 27 19.12 2.52 -2.71
N GLN A 28 18.89 2.02 -1.51
CA GLN A 28 17.55 1.93 -0.92
C GLN A 28 16.91 3.31 -0.76
N LEU A 29 17.67 4.30 -0.32
CA LEU A 29 17.18 5.67 -0.19
C LEU A 29 16.81 6.28 -1.54
N GLU A 30 17.62 6.04 -2.58
CA GLU A 30 17.31 6.47 -3.95
C GLU A 30 16.03 5.82 -4.46
N ALA A 31 15.85 4.52 -4.21
CA ALA A 31 14.64 3.79 -4.60
C ALA A 31 13.38 4.34 -3.93
N VAL A 32 13.41 4.61 -2.62
CA VAL A 32 12.27 5.23 -1.90
C VAL A 32 11.94 6.60 -2.48
N ASN A 33 12.95 7.44 -2.73
CA ASN A 33 12.76 8.75 -3.34
C ASN A 33 12.17 8.66 -4.76
N ALA A 34 12.58 7.66 -5.54
CA ALA A 34 12.02 7.42 -6.87
C ALA A 34 10.54 7.00 -6.79
N VAL A 35 10.16 6.17 -5.82
CA VAL A 35 8.76 5.81 -5.57
C VAL A 35 7.94 7.04 -5.14
N ASP A 36 8.48 7.89 -4.26
CA ASP A 36 7.83 9.15 -3.87
C ASP A 36 7.58 10.04 -5.09
N GLN A 37 8.58 10.22 -5.95
CA GLN A 37 8.44 10.99 -7.19
C GLN A 37 7.39 10.37 -8.12
N TYR A 38 7.43 9.05 -8.33
CA TYR A 38 6.44 8.36 -9.14
C TYR A 38 5.03 8.59 -8.60
N LEU A 39 4.80 8.30 -7.32
CA LEU A 39 3.49 8.47 -6.69
C LEU A 39 2.99 9.92 -6.77
N ASN A 40 3.86 10.90 -6.54
CA ASN A 40 3.48 12.32 -6.59
C ASN A 40 3.25 12.86 -8.01
N ASN A 41 3.84 12.24 -9.02
CA ASN A 41 3.66 12.62 -10.42
C ASN A 41 2.41 12.01 -11.08
N ILE A 42 1.78 11.01 -10.45
CA ILE A 42 0.50 10.48 -10.91
C ILE A 42 -0.58 11.54 -10.68
N GLU A 43 -1.17 12.06 -11.74
CA GLU A 43 -2.39 12.87 -11.65
C GLU A 43 -3.63 12.03 -11.93
N HIS A 44 -3.61 11.30 -13.05
CA HIS A 44 -4.71 10.47 -13.53
C HIS A 44 -4.16 9.18 -14.12
N LEU A 45 -4.74 8.04 -13.72
CA LEU A 45 -4.54 6.74 -14.33
C LEU A 45 -5.89 6.07 -14.56
N GLU A 46 -5.99 5.33 -15.63
CA GLU A 46 -7.08 4.35 -15.81
C GLU A 46 -6.55 3.09 -16.50
N GLY A 47 -7.30 2.00 -16.42
CA GLY A 47 -6.92 0.75 -17.03
C GLY A 47 -7.79 -0.41 -16.54
N ASN A 48 -7.26 -1.61 -16.70
CA ASN A 48 -7.88 -2.83 -16.21
C ASN A 48 -7.14 -3.35 -14.98
N PHE A 49 -7.86 -4.05 -14.10
CA PHE A 49 -7.25 -4.74 -12.98
C PHE A 49 -7.69 -6.20 -12.91
N LEU A 50 -6.83 -7.02 -12.33
CA LEU A 50 -7.13 -8.37 -11.88
C LEU A 50 -6.79 -8.44 -10.39
N GLN A 51 -7.76 -8.91 -9.59
CA GLN A 51 -7.60 -9.08 -8.15
C GLN A 51 -7.61 -10.56 -7.80
N ILE A 52 -6.65 -10.99 -6.99
CA ILE A 52 -6.64 -12.29 -6.34
C ILE A 52 -7.01 -12.06 -4.89
N ASN A 53 -8.14 -12.65 -4.48
CA ASN A 53 -8.68 -12.53 -3.14
C ASN A 53 -7.98 -13.49 -2.17
N PRO A 54 -8.13 -13.29 -0.84
CA PRO A 54 -7.51 -14.18 0.17
C PRO A 54 -7.94 -15.64 0.11
N ASP A 55 -9.06 -15.94 -0.53
CA ASP A 55 -9.58 -17.30 -0.78
C ASP A 55 -9.21 -17.86 -2.15
N ASP A 56 -8.22 -17.24 -2.83
CA ASP A 56 -7.75 -17.56 -4.18
C ASP A 56 -8.80 -17.34 -5.30
N THR A 57 -9.95 -16.76 -5.01
CA THR A 57 -10.88 -16.35 -6.07
C THR A 57 -10.32 -15.15 -6.84
N ILE A 58 -10.70 -15.06 -8.12
CA ILE A 58 -10.20 -14.03 -9.02
C ILE A 58 -11.35 -13.14 -9.46
N SER A 59 -11.18 -11.86 -9.23
CA SER A 59 -12.05 -10.79 -9.72
C SER A 59 -11.29 -9.92 -10.72
N ASN A 60 -12.00 -9.22 -11.58
CA ASN A 60 -11.38 -8.28 -12.52
C ASN A 60 -12.32 -7.11 -12.80
N GLY A 61 -11.79 -6.07 -13.43
CA GLY A 61 -12.59 -4.92 -13.78
C GLY A 61 -11.77 -3.76 -14.32
N LYS A 62 -12.35 -2.57 -14.20
CA LYS A 62 -11.69 -1.31 -14.59
C LYS A 62 -11.37 -0.47 -13.38
N PHE A 63 -10.20 0.17 -13.40
CA PHE A 63 -9.83 1.12 -12.37
C PHE A 63 -9.67 2.53 -12.93
N TYR A 64 -9.89 3.51 -12.05
CA TYR A 64 -9.66 4.93 -12.28
C TYR A 64 -9.01 5.51 -11.03
N ILE A 65 -7.90 6.22 -11.22
CA ILE A 65 -7.20 6.93 -10.15
C ILE A 65 -7.14 8.40 -10.52
N ARG A 66 -7.47 9.26 -9.57
CA ARG A 66 -7.33 10.70 -9.67
C ARG A 66 -6.78 11.23 -8.35
N ARG A 67 -5.53 11.55 -8.33
CA ARG A 67 -4.90 12.05 -7.12
C ARG A 67 -5.29 13.51 -6.82
N PRO A 68 -5.25 13.93 -5.53
CA PRO A 68 -5.02 13.07 -4.36
C PRO A 68 -6.26 12.29 -3.92
N GLY A 69 -6.05 11.11 -3.36
CA GLY A 69 -7.01 10.35 -2.57
C GLY A 69 -8.19 9.72 -3.30
N LYS A 70 -8.40 10.01 -4.59
CA LYS A 70 -9.56 9.52 -5.32
C LYS A 70 -9.19 8.35 -6.19
N PHE A 71 -9.93 7.25 -6.04
CA PHE A 71 -9.84 6.10 -6.91
C PHE A 71 -11.18 5.39 -6.99
N ARG A 72 -11.35 4.57 -8.01
CA ARG A 72 -12.52 3.74 -8.24
C ARG A 72 -12.12 2.46 -8.94
N PHE A 73 -12.66 1.35 -8.45
CA PHE A 73 -12.57 0.03 -9.03
C PHE A 73 -13.99 -0.45 -9.34
N ASP A 74 -14.30 -0.61 -10.62
CA ASP A 74 -15.56 -1.16 -11.10
C ASP A 74 -15.32 -2.63 -11.44
N TYR A 75 -15.85 -3.54 -10.63
CA TYR A 75 -15.71 -4.96 -10.86
C TYR A 75 -16.63 -5.41 -12.00
N SER A 76 -16.15 -6.35 -12.80
CA SER A 76 -16.90 -6.96 -13.89
C SER A 76 -17.82 -8.06 -13.36
N GLU A 77 -18.90 -8.37 -14.08
CA GLU A 77 -19.74 -9.52 -13.75
C GLU A 77 -18.92 -10.82 -13.60
N PRO A 78 -19.25 -11.71 -12.67
CA PRO A 78 -20.52 -11.73 -11.92
C PRO A 78 -20.57 -10.81 -10.70
N GLU A 79 -19.48 -10.14 -10.30
CA GLU A 79 -19.49 -9.23 -9.16
C GLU A 79 -20.13 -7.89 -9.55
N SER A 80 -21.16 -7.50 -8.81
CA SER A 80 -21.77 -6.16 -8.92
C SER A 80 -21.14 -5.17 -7.93
N LEU A 81 -19.82 -5.26 -7.74
CA LEU A 81 -19.08 -4.54 -6.71
C LEU A 81 -18.45 -3.28 -7.28
N VAL A 82 -18.44 -2.22 -6.46
CA VAL A 82 -17.68 -0.98 -6.72
C VAL A 82 -16.94 -0.58 -5.45
N VAL A 83 -15.62 -0.42 -5.55
CA VAL A 83 -14.81 0.18 -4.50
C VAL A 83 -14.43 1.59 -4.93
N VAL A 84 -14.80 2.60 -4.15
CA VAL A 84 -14.61 4.00 -4.54
C VAL A 84 -14.13 4.85 -3.38
N SER A 85 -13.15 5.72 -3.63
CA SER A 85 -12.72 6.75 -2.68
C SER A 85 -12.97 8.15 -3.24
N ASP A 86 -13.50 9.04 -2.38
CA ASP A 86 -13.67 10.46 -2.66
C ASP A 86 -12.50 11.32 -2.12
N GLY A 87 -11.51 10.67 -1.50
CA GLY A 87 -10.35 11.28 -0.84
C GLY A 87 -10.51 11.44 0.67
N VAL A 88 -11.71 11.20 1.21
CA VAL A 88 -12.03 11.23 2.64
C VAL A 88 -12.60 9.90 3.10
N TRP A 89 -13.48 9.34 2.32
CA TRP A 89 -14.15 8.08 2.56
C TRP A 89 -13.82 7.06 1.49
N LEU A 90 -13.64 5.83 1.90
CA LEU A 90 -13.65 4.65 1.07
C LEU A 90 -15.03 4.01 1.19
N GLY A 91 -15.72 3.83 0.08
CA GLY A 91 -17.01 3.13 -0.01
C GLY A 91 -16.86 1.80 -0.74
N VAL A 92 -17.41 0.75 -0.18
CA VAL A 92 -17.59 -0.55 -0.82
C VAL A 92 -19.08 -0.71 -1.10
N ILE A 93 -19.45 -0.69 -2.37
CA ILE A 93 -20.83 -0.71 -2.84
C ILE A 93 -21.08 -2.06 -3.48
N ASP A 94 -22.00 -2.84 -2.92
CA ASP A 94 -22.53 -4.05 -3.54
C ASP A 94 -23.90 -3.71 -4.12
N ASN A 95 -24.01 -3.73 -5.45
CA ASN A 95 -25.24 -3.36 -6.13
C ASN A 95 -26.29 -4.48 -6.10
N ASP A 96 -25.89 -5.76 -5.95
CA ASP A 96 -26.81 -6.88 -5.86
C ASP A 96 -27.46 -6.95 -4.47
N LEU A 97 -26.69 -6.69 -3.43
CA LEU A 97 -27.17 -6.63 -2.05
C LEU A 97 -27.73 -5.25 -1.69
N GLU A 98 -27.58 -4.25 -2.55
CA GLU A 98 -27.94 -2.85 -2.32
C GLU A 98 -27.29 -2.29 -1.02
N THR A 99 -26.05 -2.69 -0.70
CA THR A 99 -25.34 -2.26 0.49
C THR A 99 -24.24 -1.24 0.17
N LEU A 100 -23.89 -0.44 1.16
CA LEU A 100 -22.75 0.48 1.14
C LEU A 100 -22.06 0.43 2.50
N ASP A 101 -20.86 -0.11 2.52
CA ASP A 101 -19.95 0.00 3.66
C ASP A 101 -19.00 1.18 3.45
N ARG A 102 -18.79 1.97 4.51
CA ARG A 102 -17.95 3.17 4.46
C ARG A 102 -16.88 3.13 5.54
N TYR A 103 -15.66 3.43 5.14
CA TYR A 103 -14.50 3.51 6.01
C TYR A 103 -13.78 4.85 5.78
N PRO A 104 -13.23 5.49 6.82
CA PRO A 104 -12.30 6.58 6.60
C PRO A 104 -11.12 6.07 5.74
N ILE A 105 -10.76 6.76 4.66
CA ILE A 105 -9.61 6.32 3.84
C ILE A 105 -8.32 6.25 4.67
N ARG A 106 -8.22 7.08 5.71
CA ARG A 106 -7.08 7.12 6.64
C ARG A 106 -6.87 5.82 7.43
N SER A 107 -7.90 4.98 7.53
CA SER A 107 -7.80 3.68 8.21
C SER A 107 -7.38 2.55 7.29
N THR A 108 -6.97 2.85 6.08
CA THR A 108 -6.56 1.87 5.07
C THR A 108 -5.15 2.16 4.56
N PRO A 109 -4.38 1.13 4.16
CA PRO A 109 -3.03 1.31 3.60
C PRO A 109 -3.00 2.15 2.32
N TYR A 110 -4.14 2.32 1.65
CA TYR A 110 -4.26 3.20 0.50
C TYR A 110 -3.99 4.67 0.81
N TYR A 111 -4.22 5.10 2.06
CA TYR A 111 -4.03 6.50 2.43
C TYR A 111 -2.59 6.95 2.22
N THR A 112 -1.63 6.19 2.71
CA THR A 112 -0.20 6.53 2.59
C THR A 112 0.23 6.74 1.14
N ILE A 113 -0.24 5.91 0.19
CA ILE A 113 0.17 6.01 -1.22
C ILE A 113 -0.66 6.98 -2.05
N PHE A 114 -1.91 7.30 -1.63
CA PHE A 114 -2.80 8.17 -2.40
C PHE A 114 -2.98 9.57 -1.81
N LYS A 115 -2.49 9.85 -0.60
CA LYS A 115 -2.55 11.19 -0.02
C LYS A 115 -1.84 12.24 -0.86
N ASN A 116 -2.08 13.52 -0.59
CA ASN A 116 -1.30 14.59 -1.20
C ASN A 116 0.12 14.64 -0.62
N ASN A 117 1.12 14.91 -1.46
CA ASN A 117 2.52 15.05 -1.07
C ASN A 117 3.03 13.83 -0.26
N VAL A 118 3.12 12.68 -0.92
CA VAL A 118 3.68 11.46 -0.34
C VAL A 118 5.17 11.68 -0.06
N ASN A 119 5.59 11.38 1.18
CA ASN A 119 6.98 11.28 1.61
C ASN A 119 7.10 10.02 2.46
N LEU A 120 7.45 8.91 1.85
CA LEU A 120 7.43 7.59 2.50
C LEU A 120 8.42 7.50 3.67
N LEU A 121 9.48 8.28 3.67
CA LEU A 121 10.42 8.33 4.79
C LEU A 121 9.82 8.98 6.05
N GLU A 122 8.82 9.85 5.88
CA GLU A 122 8.12 10.53 6.97
C GLU A 122 6.74 9.93 7.27
N ASP A 123 6.13 9.28 6.27
CA ASP A 123 4.73 8.83 6.31
C ASP A 123 4.59 7.35 6.63
N ALA A 124 5.65 6.55 6.41
CA ALA A 124 5.58 5.10 6.51
C ALA A 124 6.82 4.51 7.21
N ARG A 125 6.61 3.34 7.78
CA ARG A 125 7.69 2.44 8.15
C ARG A 125 8.03 1.58 6.93
N ILE A 126 9.27 1.66 6.48
CA ILE A 126 9.78 0.79 5.42
C ILE A 126 10.01 -0.60 6.03
N LEU A 127 9.28 -1.59 5.57
CA LEU A 127 9.38 -2.98 6.02
C LEU A 127 10.39 -3.76 5.19
N GLY A 128 10.49 -3.47 3.89
CA GLY A 128 11.41 -4.12 2.98
C GLY A 128 11.57 -3.33 1.68
N ILE A 129 12.77 -3.45 1.10
CA ILE A 129 13.08 -2.98 -0.25
C ILE A 129 13.85 -4.09 -0.92
N GLU A 130 13.33 -4.59 -2.02
CA GLU A 130 13.93 -5.68 -2.77
C GLU A 130 14.11 -5.27 -4.23
N PHE A 131 15.24 -5.68 -4.80
CA PHE A 131 15.54 -5.51 -6.21
C PHE A 131 15.69 -6.90 -6.83
N TYR A 132 14.86 -7.20 -7.79
CA TYR A 132 14.90 -8.48 -8.47
C TYR A 132 14.72 -8.27 -9.97
N ASP A 133 15.79 -8.51 -10.75
CA ASP A 133 15.82 -8.28 -12.19
C ASP A 133 15.40 -6.82 -12.54
N GLN A 134 14.32 -6.64 -13.25
CA GLN A 134 13.76 -5.32 -13.61
C GLN A 134 12.65 -4.86 -12.67
N PHE A 135 12.63 -5.38 -11.44
CA PHE A 135 11.60 -5.05 -10.46
C PHE A 135 12.17 -4.36 -9.22
N LEU A 136 11.48 -3.34 -8.79
CA LEU A 136 11.62 -2.75 -7.46
C LEU A 136 10.37 -3.13 -6.65
N ILE A 137 10.58 -3.78 -5.51
CA ILE A 137 9.53 -4.16 -4.57
C ILE A 137 9.73 -3.36 -3.29
N LEU A 138 8.70 -2.66 -2.86
CA LEU A 138 8.69 -1.82 -1.66
C LEU A 138 7.53 -2.21 -0.76
N SER A 139 7.84 -2.72 0.43
CA SER A 139 6.85 -3.02 1.47
C SER A 139 6.85 -1.94 2.54
N ILE A 140 5.68 -1.41 2.87
CA ILE A 140 5.49 -0.32 3.81
C ILE A 140 4.29 -0.55 4.72
N GLU A 141 4.34 0.07 5.89
CA GLU A 141 3.23 0.22 6.83
C GLU A 141 3.09 1.70 7.20
N GLY A 142 1.89 2.25 7.14
CA GLY A 142 1.65 3.64 7.51
C GLY A 142 1.98 3.93 8.97
N LEU A 143 2.43 5.15 9.27
CA LEU A 143 2.77 5.57 10.64
C LEU A 143 1.55 6.08 11.42
N SER A 144 0.41 6.25 10.77
CA SER A 144 -0.82 6.67 11.45
C SER A 144 -1.38 5.50 12.29
N GLU A 145 -1.69 5.77 13.56
CA GLU A 145 -2.35 4.76 14.42
C GLU A 145 -3.73 4.34 13.90
N GLU A 146 -4.34 5.14 13.03
CA GLU A 146 -5.61 4.85 12.38
C GLU A 146 -5.46 3.91 11.17
N GLU A 147 -4.27 3.91 10.55
CA GLU A 147 -3.99 3.12 9.35
C GLU A 147 -3.59 1.70 9.75
N ILE A 148 -4.38 0.72 9.30
CA ILE A 148 -4.20 -0.67 9.69
C ILE A 148 -3.89 -1.50 8.45
N GLY A 149 -2.80 -2.26 8.51
CA GLY A 149 -2.35 -3.15 7.45
C GLY A 149 -1.09 -2.66 6.74
N GLU A 150 -0.61 -3.50 5.84
CA GLU A 150 0.62 -3.29 5.09
C GLU A 150 0.31 -3.23 3.60
N ILE A 151 1.14 -2.50 2.85
CA ILE A 151 1.07 -2.52 1.40
C ILE A 151 2.46 -2.80 0.82
N THR A 152 2.52 -3.74 -0.13
CA THR A 152 3.70 -4.05 -0.92
C THR A 152 3.47 -3.63 -2.36
N LEU A 153 4.28 -2.71 -2.84
CA LEU A 153 4.19 -2.13 -4.18
C LEU A 153 5.25 -2.75 -5.08
N HIS A 154 4.86 -3.21 -6.25
CA HIS A 154 5.75 -3.78 -7.25
C HIS A 154 5.82 -2.87 -8.47
N PHE A 155 7.02 -2.45 -8.80
CA PHE A 155 7.30 -1.57 -9.93
C PHE A 155 8.15 -2.27 -10.96
N HIS A 156 7.84 -2.09 -12.24
CA HIS A 156 8.80 -2.28 -13.33
C HIS A 156 9.76 -1.09 -13.37
N VAL A 157 11.05 -1.37 -13.49
CA VAL A 157 12.10 -0.40 -13.78
C VAL A 157 12.35 -0.42 -15.28
N ARG A 158 11.89 0.60 -16.01
CA ARG A 158 11.90 0.59 -17.50
C ARG A 158 13.22 1.00 -18.14
N ASP A 159 14.09 1.70 -17.42
CA ASP A 159 15.40 2.12 -17.93
C ASP A 159 16.51 1.76 -16.95
N GLU A 160 17.35 0.81 -17.35
CA GLU A 160 18.57 0.43 -16.65
C GLU A 160 19.76 1.38 -16.94
N VAL A 161 19.51 2.55 -17.55
CA VAL A 161 20.58 3.48 -17.86
C VAL A 161 21.06 4.17 -16.60
N ASN A 162 22.17 3.70 -16.07
CA ASN A 162 22.93 4.24 -14.93
C ASN A 162 22.40 3.95 -13.51
N GLU A 163 21.82 2.77 -13.26
CA GLU A 163 21.35 2.39 -11.91
C GLU A 163 20.38 3.42 -11.27
N SER A 164 19.69 4.21 -12.08
CA SER A 164 18.72 5.21 -11.64
C SER A 164 17.31 4.68 -11.78
N TYR A 165 16.53 4.72 -10.69
CA TYR A 165 15.12 4.28 -10.65
C TYR A 165 14.15 5.34 -11.19
N THR A 166 14.58 6.17 -12.14
CA THR A 166 13.79 7.33 -12.62
C THR A 166 12.58 6.96 -13.47
N ASN A 167 12.48 5.71 -13.92
CA ASN A 167 11.42 5.26 -14.83
C ASN A 167 10.66 4.07 -14.27
N LEU A 168 9.94 4.31 -13.19
CA LEU A 168 9.11 3.31 -12.53
C LEU A 168 7.72 3.23 -13.18
N GLU A 169 7.14 2.04 -13.21
CA GLU A 169 5.75 1.79 -13.54
C GLU A 169 5.16 0.81 -12.53
N LEU A 170 4.19 1.28 -11.74
CA LEU A 170 3.44 0.43 -10.81
C LEU A 170 2.59 -0.55 -11.61
N TYR A 171 2.81 -1.86 -11.41
CA TYR A 171 2.07 -2.88 -12.13
C TYR A 171 1.26 -3.80 -11.22
N GLU A 172 1.63 -3.94 -9.94
CA GLU A 172 0.81 -4.67 -8.97
C GLU A 172 1.09 -4.20 -7.54
N TRP A 173 0.17 -4.49 -6.65
CA TRP A 173 0.38 -4.36 -5.20
C TRP A 173 -0.31 -5.47 -4.44
N TYR A 174 0.17 -5.69 -3.23
CA TYR A 174 -0.43 -6.56 -2.23
C TYR A 174 -0.87 -5.72 -1.04
N ILE A 175 -2.03 -6.01 -0.49
CA ILE A 175 -2.50 -5.45 0.77
C ILE A 175 -2.68 -6.59 1.75
N THR A 176 -2.00 -6.48 2.89
CA THR A 176 -2.18 -7.39 4.02
C THR A 176 -2.99 -6.66 5.09
N ASP A 177 -4.15 -7.17 5.43
CA ASP A 177 -5.01 -6.58 6.44
C ASP A 177 -4.56 -6.92 7.88
N ALA A 178 -5.26 -6.37 8.89
CA ALA A 178 -4.96 -6.60 10.30
C ALA A 178 -5.09 -8.07 10.75
N GLN A 179 -5.78 -8.90 9.99
CA GLN A 179 -5.96 -10.33 10.24
C GLN A 179 -4.89 -11.17 9.52
N GLY A 180 -4.06 -10.55 8.70
CA GLY A 180 -3.04 -11.20 7.88
C GLY A 180 -3.58 -11.77 6.57
N PHE A 181 -4.78 -11.41 6.15
CA PHE A 181 -5.30 -11.76 4.84
C PHE A 181 -4.69 -10.88 3.76
N GLU A 182 -4.22 -11.50 2.70
CA GLU A 182 -3.58 -10.81 1.58
C GLU A 182 -4.51 -10.73 0.37
N THR A 183 -4.57 -9.55 -0.21
CA THR A 183 -5.23 -9.28 -1.49
C THR A 183 -4.19 -8.76 -2.47
N ASN A 184 -4.06 -9.40 -3.63
CA ASN A 184 -3.19 -8.96 -4.72
C ASN A 184 -4.00 -8.27 -5.81
N VAL A 185 -3.54 -7.13 -6.29
CA VAL A 185 -4.15 -6.38 -7.40
C VAL A 185 -3.09 -6.12 -8.48
N LYS A 186 -3.31 -6.65 -9.66
CA LYS A 186 -2.49 -6.45 -10.86
C LYS A 186 -3.14 -5.46 -11.81
N LEU A 187 -2.34 -4.55 -12.35
CA LEU A 187 -2.79 -3.55 -13.32
C LEU A 187 -2.37 -3.95 -14.73
N SER A 188 -3.23 -3.64 -15.71
CA SER A 188 -2.93 -3.80 -17.14
C SER A 188 -3.58 -2.70 -17.95
N ASP A 189 -3.08 -2.50 -19.18
CA ASP A 189 -3.57 -1.48 -20.10
C ASP A 189 -3.63 -0.10 -19.46
N VAL A 190 -2.58 0.25 -18.70
CA VAL A 190 -2.52 1.49 -17.92
C VAL A 190 -2.33 2.67 -18.86
N GLU A 191 -3.27 3.61 -18.81
CA GLU A 191 -3.23 4.87 -19.55
C GLU A 191 -3.09 6.05 -18.59
N HIS A 192 -2.19 6.97 -18.92
CA HIS A 192 -1.90 8.18 -18.14
C HIS A 192 -2.62 9.40 -18.72
N GLY A 193 -3.00 10.33 -17.85
CA GLY A 193 -3.51 11.65 -18.24
C GLY A 193 -4.95 11.69 -18.69
N ILE A 194 -5.67 10.56 -18.71
CA ILE A 194 -7.10 10.54 -19.00
C ILE A 194 -7.87 11.02 -17.80
N VAL A 195 -8.60 12.12 -17.96
CA VAL A 195 -9.36 12.76 -16.87
C VAL A 195 -10.72 12.09 -16.72
N ALA A 196 -10.84 11.14 -15.79
CA ALA A 196 -12.14 10.59 -15.43
C ALA A 196 -13.04 11.66 -14.80
N GLU A 197 -14.34 11.64 -15.12
CA GLU A 197 -15.32 12.59 -14.60
C GLU A 197 -15.37 12.58 -13.06
N HIS A 198 -15.52 13.75 -12.45
CA HIS A 198 -15.60 13.88 -11.00
C HIS A 198 -16.71 13.04 -10.37
N ALA A 199 -17.82 12.87 -11.08
CA ALA A 199 -18.96 12.06 -10.64
C ALA A 199 -18.62 10.59 -10.38
N LYS A 200 -17.55 10.06 -11.00
CA LYS A 200 -17.09 8.68 -10.76
C LYS A 200 -16.59 8.45 -9.33
N PHE A 201 -16.09 9.49 -8.66
CA PHE A 201 -15.43 9.39 -7.36
C PHE A 201 -16.32 9.84 -6.19
N VAL A 202 -17.63 9.69 -6.32
CA VAL A 202 -18.57 10.10 -5.27
C VAL A 202 -19.00 8.87 -4.47
N VAL A 203 -18.70 8.87 -3.18
CA VAL A 203 -19.25 7.91 -2.22
C VAL A 203 -20.64 8.42 -1.84
N LYS A 204 -21.69 7.92 -2.51
CA LYS A 204 -23.06 8.36 -2.28
C LYS A 204 -23.52 7.98 -0.86
N ASN A 205 -24.04 8.95 -0.12
CA ASN A 205 -24.86 8.65 1.05
C ASN A 205 -26.20 8.08 0.56
N LYS A 206 -26.60 6.94 1.07
CA LYS A 206 -28.01 6.48 0.95
C LYS A 206 -28.89 7.34 1.82
#